data_988d8f977d6428ddf37ed58f5fbe67db
#
_entry.id   988d8f977d6428ddf37ed58f5fbe67db
#
_cell.length_a   1.000
_cell.length_b   1.000
_cell.length_c   1.000
_cell.angle_alpha   90.00
_cell.angle_beta   90.00
_cell.angle_gamma   90.00
#
_symmetry.space_group_name_H-M   'P 1'
#
loop_
_entity.id
_entity.type
_entity.pdbx_description
1 polymer ?
#
loop_
_entity_poly.entity_id
_entity_poly.type
_entity_poly.pdbx_seq_one_letter_code
_entity_poly.pdbx_strand_id
1 'polypeptide(L)'
;MAADPFSFQLGVASEYTGKGLGKSDEQPSVSGQVTWTQGGAYASLFGATADLPQGSDAEILTTIGYRTTVSGYGLDLSVINRDLPGTRSGIDANYTEFQADASRTFGPVATRLRVNYTDDGFAGTKEAWWVELQGGVAINAATKATAAIADRTARNGNDYRAWNVGVKRKLDDRFAVDLRWYDTDRHDFGESYEGRLVAALTLSL
;
A
#
# COMPACT_ATOMS: atom_id res chain seq x y z
N MET A 1 0.66 -14.10 -29.73
CA MET A 1 -0.12 -12.89 -29.40
C MET A 1 0.67 -12.17 -28.33
N ALA A 2 0.86 -10.85 -28.43
CA ALA A 2 1.38 -10.07 -27.30
C ALA A 2 0.39 -10.19 -26.13
N ALA A 3 0.90 -10.31 -24.90
CA ALA A 3 0.04 -10.26 -23.72
C ALA A 3 -0.69 -8.91 -23.68
N ASP A 4 -1.94 -8.90 -23.17
CA ASP A 4 -2.67 -7.67 -22.96
C ASP A 4 -1.86 -6.75 -22.02
N PRO A 5 -1.57 -5.51 -22.40
CA PRO A 5 -0.82 -4.59 -21.57
C PRO A 5 -1.61 -4.13 -20.32
N PHE A 6 -2.91 -4.38 -20.28
CA PHE A 6 -3.77 -3.98 -19.16
C PHE A 6 -4.05 -5.14 -18.22
N SER A 7 -4.09 -4.83 -16.92
CA SER A 7 -4.61 -5.69 -15.86
C SER A 7 -5.56 -4.90 -14.97
N PHE A 8 -6.57 -5.60 -14.41
CA PHE A 8 -7.57 -4.99 -13.56
C PHE A 8 -7.64 -5.77 -12.24
N GLN A 9 -7.85 -5.04 -11.15
CA GLN A 9 -8.11 -5.64 -9.85
C GLN A 9 -9.31 -4.95 -9.19
N LEU A 10 -10.15 -5.76 -8.53
CA LEU A 10 -11.20 -5.28 -7.65
C LEU A 10 -10.97 -5.89 -6.27
N GLY A 11 -11.24 -5.15 -5.22
CA GLY A 11 -11.05 -5.59 -3.85
C GLY A 11 -12.21 -5.19 -2.95
N VAL A 12 -12.47 -6.04 -1.96
CA VAL A 12 -13.27 -5.69 -0.79
C VAL A 12 -12.47 -6.08 0.44
N ALA A 13 -12.49 -5.24 1.47
CA ALA A 13 -11.80 -5.48 2.73
C ALA A 13 -12.69 -5.09 3.90
N SER A 14 -12.50 -5.72 5.06
CA SER A 14 -13.20 -5.30 6.28
C SER A 14 -12.80 -3.89 6.72
N GLU A 15 -11.60 -3.43 6.31
CA GLU A 15 -11.13 -2.08 6.48
C GLU A 15 -10.06 -1.75 5.43
N TYR A 16 -10.04 -0.50 4.95
CA TYR A 16 -8.94 0.03 4.15
C TYR A 16 -7.77 0.39 5.05
N THR A 17 -6.56 -0.03 4.69
CA THR A 17 -5.35 0.27 5.44
C THR A 17 -4.27 0.87 4.54
N GLY A 18 -3.47 1.77 5.08
CA GLY A 18 -2.33 2.33 4.38
C GLY A 18 -1.25 2.81 5.34
N LYS A 19 0.00 2.43 5.07
CA LYS A 19 1.14 2.74 5.94
C LYS A 19 0.90 2.35 7.41
N GLY A 20 0.31 1.15 7.63
CA GLY A 20 0.01 0.61 8.95
C GLY A 20 -1.25 1.15 9.62
N LEU A 21 -1.86 2.20 9.10
CA LEU A 21 -3.02 2.85 9.70
C LEU A 21 -4.33 2.37 9.08
N GLY A 22 -5.40 2.35 9.88
CA GLY A 22 -6.77 2.27 9.41
C GLY A 22 -7.18 3.55 8.68
N LYS A 23 -7.91 3.40 7.59
CA LYS A 23 -8.30 4.50 6.71
C LYS A 23 -9.79 4.51 6.34
N SER A 24 -10.59 3.63 6.90
CA SER A 24 -12.03 3.58 6.67
C SER A 24 -12.83 3.44 7.96
N ASP A 25 -12.25 3.88 9.09
CA ASP A 25 -12.90 3.93 10.41
C ASP A 25 -13.56 2.58 10.76
N GLU A 26 -12.80 1.48 10.61
CA GLU A 26 -13.25 0.09 10.82
C GLU A 26 -14.44 -0.34 9.94
N GLN A 27 -14.75 0.46 8.90
CA GLN A 27 -15.84 0.13 7.98
C GLN A 27 -15.31 -0.63 6.75
N PRO A 28 -16.16 -1.49 6.15
CA PRO A 28 -15.82 -2.17 4.92
C PRO A 28 -15.48 -1.19 3.80
N SER A 29 -14.43 -1.51 3.05
CA SER A 29 -13.96 -0.72 1.92
C SER A 29 -13.98 -1.54 0.63
N VAL A 30 -14.31 -0.86 -0.47
CA VAL A 30 -14.15 -1.37 -1.83
C VAL A 30 -13.02 -0.62 -2.53
N SER A 31 -12.29 -1.35 -3.37
CA SER A 31 -11.20 -0.78 -4.15
C SER A 31 -11.18 -1.29 -5.58
N GLY A 32 -10.59 -0.50 -6.46
CA GLY A 32 -10.36 -0.86 -7.85
C GLY A 32 -9.02 -0.36 -8.33
N GLN A 33 -8.38 -1.11 -9.21
CA GLN A 33 -7.13 -0.73 -9.85
C GLN A 33 -7.12 -1.14 -11.31
N VAL A 34 -6.62 -0.26 -12.17
CA VAL A 34 -6.20 -0.58 -13.53
C VAL A 34 -4.71 -0.29 -13.65
N THR A 35 -3.97 -1.19 -14.30
CA THR A 35 -2.54 -1.02 -14.57
C THR A 35 -2.26 -1.31 -16.03
N TRP A 36 -1.56 -0.39 -16.69
CA TRP A 36 -0.95 -0.59 -18.00
C TRP A 36 0.54 -0.88 -17.79
N THR A 37 1.07 -1.86 -18.54
CA THR A 37 2.49 -2.24 -18.47
C THR A 37 3.04 -2.47 -19.86
N GLN A 38 4.21 -1.87 -20.15
CA GLN A 38 4.95 -2.11 -21.38
C GLN A 38 6.46 -2.13 -21.11
N GLY A 39 7.10 -3.28 -21.34
CA GLY A 39 8.47 -3.49 -20.94
C GLY A 39 8.62 -3.36 -19.42
N GLY A 40 9.53 -2.51 -18.96
CA GLY A 40 9.68 -2.18 -17.53
C GLY A 40 8.77 -1.04 -17.07
N ALA A 41 8.24 -0.22 -18.00
CA ALA A 41 7.39 0.92 -17.67
C ALA A 41 5.97 0.50 -17.29
N TYR A 42 5.35 1.21 -16.36
CA TYR A 42 3.95 1.03 -16.02
C TYR A 42 3.29 2.32 -15.57
N ALA A 43 1.97 2.37 -15.74
CA ALA A 43 1.11 3.38 -15.17
C ALA A 43 -0.10 2.71 -14.53
N SER A 44 -0.55 3.19 -13.37
CA SER A 44 -1.74 2.67 -12.72
C SER A 44 -2.61 3.76 -12.11
N LEU A 45 -3.91 3.48 -12.07
CA LEU A 45 -4.90 4.23 -11.32
C LEU A 45 -5.53 3.27 -10.31
N PHE A 46 -5.47 3.63 -9.04
CA PHE A 46 -6.10 2.92 -7.93
C PHE A 46 -7.07 3.86 -7.24
N GLY A 47 -8.20 3.33 -6.77
CA GLY A 47 -9.13 4.02 -5.89
C GLY A 47 -9.66 3.11 -4.82
N ALA A 48 -9.89 3.64 -3.62
CA ALA A 48 -10.53 2.94 -2.51
C ALA A 48 -11.48 3.89 -1.77
N THR A 49 -12.58 3.36 -1.26
CA THR A 49 -13.41 4.09 -0.30
C THR A 49 -12.66 4.19 1.03
N ALA A 50 -12.75 5.34 1.67
CA ALA A 50 -12.05 5.67 2.90
C ALA A 50 -12.98 6.48 3.82
N ASP A 51 -12.60 6.64 5.07
CA ASP A 51 -13.12 7.63 6.01
C ASP A 51 -11.93 8.23 6.74
N LEU A 52 -11.44 9.34 6.23
CA LEU A 52 -10.21 9.94 6.70
C LEU A 52 -10.48 11.19 7.55
N PRO A 53 -9.62 11.47 8.53
CA PRO A 53 -9.63 12.76 9.17
C PRO A 53 -9.64 13.87 8.12
N GLN A 54 -10.35 14.97 8.36
CA GLN A 54 -10.54 16.08 7.42
C GLN A 54 -11.65 15.84 6.37
N GLY A 55 -12.38 14.72 6.43
CA GLY A 55 -13.62 14.50 5.69
C GLY A 55 -13.46 13.83 4.34
N SER A 56 -12.27 13.32 4.00
CA SER A 56 -12.10 12.57 2.75
C SER A 56 -12.77 11.19 2.85
N ASP A 57 -13.58 10.85 1.85
CA ASP A 57 -14.35 9.62 1.74
C ASP A 57 -13.74 8.61 0.73
N ALA A 58 -12.65 8.99 0.09
CA ALA A 58 -11.91 8.15 -0.85
C ALA A 58 -10.42 8.51 -0.90
N GLU A 59 -9.61 7.55 -1.34
CA GLU A 59 -8.21 7.78 -1.74
C GLU A 59 -8.02 7.34 -3.18
N ILE A 60 -7.43 8.21 -4.01
CA ILE A 60 -7.10 7.93 -5.40
C ILE A 60 -5.58 8.05 -5.56
N LEU A 61 -4.96 7.01 -6.14
CA LEU A 61 -3.54 6.97 -6.44
C LEU A 61 -3.33 6.87 -7.94
N THR A 62 -2.64 7.86 -8.51
CA THR A 62 -2.13 7.78 -9.88
C THR A 62 -0.63 7.54 -9.81
N THR A 63 -0.17 6.43 -10.38
CA THR A 63 1.23 6.00 -10.31
C THR A 63 1.82 5.87 -11.69
N ILE A 64 3.05 6.35 -11.86
CA ILE A 64 3.89 6.07 -13.03
C ILE A 64 5.22 5.53 -12.50
N GLY A 65 5.71 4.44 -13.07
CA GLY A 65 6.92 3.81 -12.57
C GLY A 65 7.65 2.96 -13.61
N TYR A 66 8.81 2.48 -13.19
CA TYR A 66 9.66 1.61 -13.98
C TYR A 66 10.24 0.50 -13.12
N ARG A 67 10.11 -0.74 -13.59
CA ARG A 67 10.63 -1.96 -12.95
C ARG A 67 11.76 -2.55 -13.78
N THR A 68 12.82 -2.99 -13.09
CA THR A 68 13.92 -3.69 -13.73
C THR A 68 14.56 -4.69 -12.76
N THR A 69 15.43 -5.53 -13.28
CA THR A 69 16.23 -6.45 -12.47
C THR A 69 17.70 -6.21 -12.77
N VAL A 70 18.49 -5.95 -11.73
CA VAL A 70 19.93 -5.72 -11.82
C VAL A 70 20.63 -6.62 -10.81
N SER A 71 21.55 -7.46 -11.27
CA SER A 71 22.34 -8.36 -10.42
C SER A 71 21.52 -9.20 -9.44
N GLY A 72 20.33 -9.64 -9.88
CA GLY A 72 19.41 -10.45 -9.06
C GLY A 72 18.59 -9.66 -8.03
N TYR A 73 18.66 -8.34 -8.04
CA TYR A 73 17.75 -7.46 -7.31
C TYR A 73 16.66 -6.96 -8.25
N GLY A 74 15.40 -7.12 -7.86
CA GLY A 74 14.27 -6.41 -8.46
C GLY A 74 14.24 -4.99 -7.93
N LEU A 75 14.22 -4.01 -8.83
CA LEU A 75 14.13 -2.58 -8.52
C LEU A 75 12.82 -2.03 -9.10
N ASP A 76 12.12 -1.19 -8.35
CA ASP A 76 10.92 -0.47 -8.79
C ASP A 76 11.04 0.98 -8.33
N LEU A 77 10.98 1.91 -9.26
CA LEU A 77 10.98 3.35 -8.99
C LEU A 77 9.70 3.95 -9.52
N SER A 78 9.00 4.71 -8.69
CA SER A 78 7.73 5.31 -9.09
C SER A 78 7.48 6.68 -8.46
N VAL A 79 6.63 7.44 -9.15
CA VAL A 79 6.01 8.67 -8.67
C VAL A 79 4.53 8.40 -8.50
N ILE A 80 4.00 8.74 -7.35
CA ILE A 80 2.62 8.50 -6.94
C ILE A 80 1.99 9.85 -6.61
N ASN A 81 1.00 10.25 -7.38
CA ASN A 81 0.12 11.34 -6.96
C ASN A 81 -1.00 10.75 -6.12
N ARG A 82 -1.22 11.32 -4.94
CA ARG A 82 -2.31 10.97 -4.03
C ARG A 82 -3.32 12.08 -4.02
N ASP A 83 -4.57 11.74 -4.24
CA ASP A 83 -5.70 12.64 -4.16
C ASP A 83 -6.73 12.10 -3.17
N LEU A 84 -7.25 12.96 -2.30
CA LEU A 84 -8.14 12.63 -1.19
C LEU A 84 -9.45 13.42 -1.35
N PRO A 85 -10.35 12.95 -2.25
CA PRO A 85 -11.64 13.61 -2.52
C PRO A 85 -12.47 13.74 -1.25
N GLY A 86 -13.35 14.73 -1.19
CA GLY A 86 -14.19 15.00 -0.03
C GLY A 86 -13.49 15.77 1.09
N THR A 87 -12.18 15.96 1.03
CA THR A 87 -11.43 16.74 2.02
C THR A 87 -12.01 18.14 2.18
N ARG A 88 -12.13 18.62 3.43
CA ARG A 88 -12.67 19.94 3.76
C ARG A 88 -11.94 21.06 3.02
N SER A 89 -12.69 22.06 2.61
CA SER A 89 -12.15 23.24 1.92
C SER A 89 -11.04 23.91 2.75
N GLY A 90 -9.96 24.32 2.05
CA GLY A 90 -8.80 24.97 2.66
C GLY A 90 -7.71 24.01 3.16
N ILE A 91 -7.90 22.71 3.02
CA ILE A 91 -6.89 21.67 3.33
C ILE A 91 -6.35 21.13 2.01
N ASP A 92 -5.02 21.07 1.87
CA ASP A 92 -4.41 20.46 0.71
C ASP A 92 -4.62 18.95 0.74
N ALA A 93 -5.39 18.46 -0.22
CA ALA A 93 -5.80 17.07 -0.35
C ALA A 93 -5.00 16.29 -1.40
N ASN A 94 -4.09 16.97 -2.10
CA ASN A 94 -3.31 16.37 -3.18
C ASN A 94 -1.81 16.52 -2.88
N TYR A 95 -1.09 15.41 -2.99
CA TYR A 95 0.35 15.45 -2.81
C TYR A 95 1.06 14.34 -3.62
N THR A 96 2.34 14.53 -3.83
CA THR A 96 3.17 13.60 -4.60
C THR A 96 4.14 12.86 -3.67
N GLU A 97 4.23 11.54 -3.88
CA GLU A 97 5.24 10.68 -3.25
C GLU A 97 6.18 10.10 -4.30
N PHE A 98 7.45 10.03 -3.97
CA PHE A 98 8.46 9.25 -4.68
C PHE A 98 8.65 7.93 -3.94
N GLN A 99 8.61 6.81 -4.67
CA GLN A 99 8.79 5.49 -4.10
C GLN A 99 9.95 4.76 -4.78
N ALA A 100 10.76 4.09 -3.96
CA ALA A 100 11.79 3.16 -4.41
C ALA A 100 11.65 1.83 -3.66
N ASP A 101 11.54 0.73 -4.40
CA ASP A 101 11.56 -0.62 -3.87
C ASP A 101 12.81 -1.36 -4.37
N ALA A 102 13.45 -2.10 -3.45
CA ALA A 102 14.47 -3.09 -3.76
C ALA A 102 14.03 -4.44 -3.21
N SER A 103 14.02 -5.47 -4.04
CA SER A 103 13.57 -6.81 -3.65
C SER A 103 14.58 -7.89 -4.03
N ARG A 104 14.70 -8.93 -3.19
CA ARG A 104 15.52 -10.12 -3.46
C ARG A 104 14.99 -11.30 -2.65
N THR A 105 15.23 -12.51 -3.18
CA THR A 105 14.94 -13.75 -2.45
C THR A 105 16.24 -14.32 -1.88
N PHE A 106 16.24 -14.60 -0.57
CA PHE A 106 17.33 -15.24 0.17
C PHE A 106 16.85 -16.60 0.70
N GLY A 107 17.30 -17.69 0.09
CA GLY A 107 16.76 -19.02 0.39
C GLY A 107 15.24 -19.07 0.19
N PRO A 108 14.45 -19.46 1.20
CA PRO A 108 12.99 -19.49 1.10
C PRO A 108 12.32 -18.12 1.33
N VAL A 109 13.06 -17.09 1.72
CA VAL A 109 12.53 -15.80 2.14
C VAL A 109 12.63 -14.79 1.01
N ALA A 110 11.49 -14.35 0.48
CA ALA A 110 11.40 -13.18 -0.40
C ALA A 110 11.39 -11.91 0.47
N THR A 111 12.29 -10.98 0.18
CA THR A 111 12.40 -9.72 0.91
C THR A 111 12.13 -8.51 0.01
N ARG A 112 11.66 -7.43 0.60
CA ARG A 112 11.51 -6.12 -0.05
C ARG A 112 11.83 -5.02 0.96
N LEU A 113 12.69 -4.10 0.57
CA LEU A 113 12.85 -2.80 1.20
C LEU A 113 12.10 -1.78 0.36
N ARG A 114 11.26 -0.96 1.00
CA ARG A 114 10.53 0.15 0.38
C ARG A 114 10.89 1.45 1.07
N VAL A 115 11.09 2.48 0.29
CA VAL A 115 11.22 3.87 0.76
C VAL A 115 10.23 4.73 0.01
N ASN A 116 9.40 5.48 0.73
CA ASN A 116 8.59 6.57 0.18
C ASN A 116 9.05 7.89 0.76
N TYR A 117 9.04 8.91 -0.07
CA TYR A 117 9.36 10.30 0.28
C TYR A 117 8.33 11.24 -0.29
N THR A 118 7.94 12.24 0.47
CA THR A 118 7.21 13.42 0.01
C THR A 118 7.81 14.66 0.65
N ASP A 119 7.86 15.76 -0.07
CA ASP A 119 8.30 17.07 0.43
C ASP A 119 7.15 17.88 1.04
N ASP A 120 5.91 17.58 0.65
CA ASP A 120 4.70 18.24 1.17
C ASP A 120 3.55 17.23 1.23
N GLY A 121 3.42 16.53 2.36
CA GLY A 121 2.39 15.50 2.58
C GLY A 121 1.03 16.10 2.96
N PHE A 122 0.03 15.22 3.04
CA PHE A 122 -1.37 15.53 3.34
C PHE A 122 -1.53 16.45 4.55
N ALA A 123 -2.46 17.42 4.41
CA ALA A 123 -2.87 18.34 5.49
C ALA A 123 -1.69 19.11 6.12
N GLY A 124 -0.67 19.43 5.34
CA GLY A 124 0.47 20.21 5.83
C GLY A 124 1.48 19.40 6.64
N THR A 125 1.50 18.09 6.50
CA THR A 125 2.48 17.19 7.14
C THR A 125 3.93 17.56 6.77
N LYS A 126 4.12 18.25 5.62
CA LYS A 126 5.42 18.63 5.07
C LYS A 126 6.25 17.40 4.71
N GLU A 127 7.56 17.55 4.73
CA GLU A 127 8.47 16.44 4.44
C GLU A 127 8.15 15.21 5.28
N ALA A 128 7.98 14.07 4.62
CA ALA A 128 7.75 12.80 5.30
C ALA A 128 8.45 11.64 4.58
N TRP A 129 8.92 10.70 5.39
CA TRP A 129 9.54 9.46 4.98
C TRP A 129 8.76 8.25 5.50
N TRP A 130 8.72 7.20 4.68
CA TRP A 130 8.29 5.86 5.07
C TRP A 130 9.34 4.89 4.62
N VAL A 131 9.88 4.10 5.56
CA VAL A 131 10.85 3.05 5.27
C VAL A 131 10.30 1.72 5.79
N GLU A 132 10.09 0.76 4.89
CA GLU A 132 9.48 -0.54 5.22
C GLU A 132 10.38 -1.69 4.79
N LEU A 133 10.63 -2.63 5.69
CA LEU A 133 11.22 -3.92 5.39
C LEU A 133 10.14 -5.01 5.50
N GLN A 134 9.95 -5.77 4.42
CA GLN A 134 9.02 -6.89 4.36
C GLN A 134 9.78 -8.19 4.10
N GLY A 135 9.37 -9.26 4.79
CA GLY A 135 9.75 -10.63 4.52
C GLY A 135 8.55 -11.51 4.21
N GLY A 136 8.73 -12.56 3.41
CA GLY A 136 7.65 -13.49 3.11
C GLY A 136 8.13 -14.87 2.70
N VAL A 137 7.39 -15.89 3.09
CA VAL A 137 7.65 -17.30 2.77
C VAL A 137 6.44 -17.95 2.11
N ALA A 138 6.66 -18.77 1.11
CA ALA A 138 5.62 -19.64 0.56
C ALA A 138 5.40 -20.83 1.51
N ILE A 139 4.20 -20.95 2.06
CA ILE A 139 3.79 -22.13 2.85
C ILE A 139 3.51 -23.31 1.91
N ASN A 140 2.85 -23.01 0.79
CA ASN A 140 2.60 -23.93 -0.32
C ASN A 140 2.34 -23.13 -1.61
N ALA A 141 2.02 -23.79 -2.72
CA ALA A 141 1.81 -23.15 -4.02
C ALA A 141 0.72 -22.07 -4.03
N ALA A 142 -0.30 -22.20 -3.15
CA ALA A 142 -1.42 -21.26 -3.09
C ALA A 142 -1.33 -20.30 -1.90
N THR A 143 -0.49 -20.53 -0.90
CA THR A 143 -0.50 -19.81 0.38
C THR A 143 0.88 -19.23 0.69
N LYS A 144 0.91 -17.92 1.01
CA LYS A 144 2.11 -17.18 1.42
C LYS A 144 1.86 -16.49 2.75
N ALA A 145 2.81 -16.60 3.68
CA ALA A 145 2.86 -15.76 4.88
C ALA A 145 3.84 -14.60 4.66
N THR A 146 3.51 -13.42 5.19
CA THR A 146 4.38 -12.24 5.13
C THR A 146 4.31 -11.47 6.43
N ALA A 147 5.42 -10.80 6.77
CA ALA A 147 5.48 -9.83 7.84
C ALA A 147 6.26 -8.60 7.36
N ALA A 148 5.94 -7.44 7.91
CA ALA A 148 6.65 -6.20 7.64
C ALA A 148 6.80 -5.37 8.91
N ILE A 149 7.85 -4.57 8.94
CA ILE A 149 8.06 -3.50 9.91
C ILE A 149 8.43 -2.24 9.14
N ALA A 150 7.95 -1.09 9.62
CA ALA A 150 8.22 0.18 8.98
C ALA A 150 8.33 1.31 10.01
N ASP A 151 9.12 2.31 9.66
CA ASP A 151 9.23 3.58 10.39
C ASP A 151 8.67 4.70 9.50
N ARG A 152 7.82 5.56 10.08
CA ARG A 152 7.40 6.83 9.51
C ARG A 152 7.99 7.97 10.29
N THR A 153 8.60 8.92 9.57
CA THR A 153 9.00 10.22 10.12
C THR A 153 8.36 11.34 9.31
N ALA A 154 7.95 12.42 9.98
CA ALA A 154 7.32 13.56 9.32
C ALA A 154 7.72 14.86 10.01
N ARG A 155 8.09 15.86 9.23
CA ARG A 155 8.56 17.16 9.74
C ARG A 155 7.49 17.90 10.54
N ASN A 156 6.22 17.76 10.13
CA ASN A 156 5.07 18.40 10.77
C ASN A 156 3.91 17.39 10.83
N GLY A 157 4.11 16.32 11.59
CA GLY A 157 3.13 15.24 11.74
C GLY A 157 3.62 14.19 12.73
N ASN A 158 2.93 13.09 12.80
CA ASN A 158 3.22 12.02 13.75
C ASN A 158 4.31 11.09 13.22
N ASP A 159 5.35 10.88 14.01
CA ASP A 159 6.29 9.80 13.83
C ASP A 159 5.77 8.54 14.52
N TYR A 160 5.87 7.41 13.84
CA TYR A 160 5.47 6.13 14.40
C TYR A 160 6.17 4.97 13.71
N ARG A 161 6.24 3.84 14.41
CA ARG A 161 6.60 2.56 13.85
C ARG A 161 5.34 1.72 13.65
N ALA A 162 5.27 1.04 12.50
CA ALA A 162 4.17 0.14 12.17
C ALA A 162 4.71 -1.26 11.87
N TRP A 163 3.88 -2.29 12.11
CA TRP A 163 4.17 -3.64 11.69
C TRP A 163 2.90 -4.35 11.24
N ASN A 164 3.07 -5.37 10.46
CA ASN A 164 1.98 -6.25 10.09
C ASN A 164 2.47 -7.69 9.90
N VAL A 165 1.56 -8.64 10.08
CA VAL A 165 1.75 -10.05 9.76
C VAL A 165 0.47 -10.60 9.16
N GLY A 166 0.59 -11.38 8.10
CA GLY A 166 -0.61 -11.92 7.45
C GLY A 166 -0.34 -13.12 6.56
N VAL A 167 -1.44 -13.73 6.15
CA VAL A 167 -1.46 -14.86 5.25
C VAL A 167 -2.37 -14.55 4.06
N LYS A 168 -1.80 -14.64 2.86
CA LYS A 168 -2.54 -14.53 1.60
C LYS A 168 -2.66 -15.90 0.95
N ARG A 169 -3.89 -16.27 0.54
CA ARG A 169 -4.19 -17.52 -0.15
C ARG A 169 -4.91 -17.25 -1.48
N LYS A 170 -4.37 -17.79 -2.55
CA LYS A 170 -5.08 -17.90 -3.83
C LYS A 170 -6.17 -18.98 -3.68
N LEU A 171 -7.39 -18.64 -4.01
CA LEU A 171 -8.50 -19.59 -4.09
C LEU A 171 -8.51 -20.27 -5.46
N ASP A 172 -8.23 -19.48 -6.50
CA ASP A 172 -8.07 -19.90 -7.89
C ASP A 172 -7.17 -18.89 -8.64
N ASP A 173 -7.21 -18.87 -9.98
CA ASP A 173 -6.40 -17.98 -10.82
C ASP A 173 -6.84 -16.50 -10.74
N ARG A 174 -8.06 -16.24 -10.27
CA ARG A 174 -8.66 -14.90 -10.20
C ARG A 174 -8.85 -14.41 -8.78
N PHE A 175 -9.20 -15.27 -7.84
CA PHE A 175 -9.56 -14.89 -6.48
C PHE A 175 -8.44 -15.18 -5.48
N ALA A 176 -8.21 -14.23 -4.59
CA ALA A 176 -7.32 -14.40 -3.45
C ALA A 176 -7.94 -13.77 -2.19
N VAL A 177 -7.72 -14.41 -1.04
CA VAL A 177 -8.05 -13.87 0.28
C VAL A 177 -6.76 -13.52 1.02
N ASP A 178 -6.78 -12.45 1.81
CA ASP A 178 -5.72 -12.04 2.73
C ASP A 178 -6.32 -11.84 4.12
N LEU A 179 -5.70 -12.40 5.14
CA LEU A 179 -6.01 -12.13 6.53
C LEU A 179 -4.76 -11.59 7.20
N ARG A 180 -4.83 -10.38 7.76
CA ARG A 180 -3.66 -9.64 8.22
C ARG A 180 -3.94 -8.84 9.46
N TRP A 181 -3.04 -8.95 10.44
CA TRP A 181 -2.95 -8.07 11.58
C TRP A 181 -2.04 -6.89 11.27
N TYR A 182 -2.50 -5.68 11.54
CA TYR A 182 -1.74 -4.44 11.50
C TYR A 182 -1.68 -3.83 12.88
N ASP A 183 -0.60 -3.12 13.19
CA ASP A 183 -0.47 -2.44 14.47
C ASP A 183 0.61 -1.35 14.40
N THR A 184 0.61 -0.42 15.37
CA THR A 184 1.63 0.62 15.53
C THR A 184 2.09 0.74 16.98
N ASP A 185 3.17 1.49 17.22
CA ASP A 185 3.67 1.80 18.57
C ASP A 185 3.03 3.06 19.19
N ARG A 186 2.05 3.68 18.52
CA ARG A 186 1.51 4.99 18.89
C ARG A 186 -0.02 5.02 18.98
N HIS A 187 -0.59 4.10 19.77
CA HIS A 187 -2.03 4.06 20.05
C HIS A 187 -2.56 5.37 20.68
N ASP A 188 -1.69 6.11 21.36
CA ASP A 188 -1.97 7.43 21.93
C ASP A 188 -2.35 8.49 20.87
N PHE A 189 -2.12 8.23 19.58
CA PHE A 189 -2.51 9.12 18.48
C PHE A 189 -3.95 8.91 17.98
N GLY A 190 -4.66 7.92 18.48
CA GLY A 190 -6.08 7.65 18.19
C GLY A 190 -6.32 6.31 17.50
N GLU A 191 -7.60 6.00 17.29
CA GLU A 191 -8.09 4.69 16.84
C GLU A 191 -7.44 4.19 15.54
N SER A 192 -7.16 5.08 14.58
CA SER A 192 -6.49 4.68 13.32
C SER A 192 -5.09 4.09 13.52
N TYR A 193 -4.46 4.32 14.69
CA TYR A 193 -3.15 3.77 15.04
C TYR A 193 -3.22 2.47 15.85
N GLU A 194 -4.40 2.05 16.30
CA GLU A 194 -4.57 0.83 17.08
C GLU A 194 -4.45 -0.44 16.24
N GLY A 195 -4.20 -1.55 16.94
CA GLY A 195 -4.07 -2.87 16.32
C GLY A 195 -5.40 -3.37 15.73
N ARG A 196 -5.37 -3.90 14.50
CA ARG A 196 -6.56 -4.35 13.77
C ARG A 196 -6.35 -5.57 12.92
N LEU A 197 -7.38 -6.43 12.86
CA LEU A 197 -7.41 -7.58 11.98
C LEU A 197 -8.21 -7.24 10.73
N VAL A 198 -7.57 -7.33 9.58
CA VAL A 198 -8.20 -7.03 8.28
C VAL A 198 -8.31 -8.29 7.45
N ALA A 199 -9.52 -8.57 6.97
CA ALA A 199 -9.80 -9.60 5.98
C ALA A 199 -10.08 -8.93 4.63
N ALA A 200 -9.46 -9.41 3.56
CA ALA A 200 -9.65 -8.89 2.21
C ALA A 200 -9.86 -10.00 1.19
N LEU A 201 -10.71 -9.73 0.19
CA LEU A 201 -10.89 -10.53 -1.01
C LEU A 201 -10.51 -9.70 -2.23
N THR A 202 -9.71 -10.27 -3.11
CA THR A 202 -9.26 -9.62 -4.36
C THR A 202 -9.67 -10.48 -5.55
N LEU A 203 -10.23 -9.83 -6.59
CA LEU A 203 -10.46 -10.37 -7.92
C LEU A 203 -9.46 -9.75 -8.88
N SER A 204 -8.74 -10.58 -9.66
CA SER A 204 -7.80 -10.17 -10.73
C SER A 204 -8.35 -10.61 -12.09
N LEU A 205 -8.33 -9.70 -13.06
CA LEU A 205 -8.84 -9.87 -14.43
C LEU A 205 -7.76 -9.53 -15.46
#